data_2557fa5daa1f561e51c74739b0f6a288
#
_entry.id   2557fa5daa1f561e51c74739b0f6a288
#
_cell.length_a   1.000
_cell.length_b   1.000
_cell.length_c   1.000
_cell.angle_alpha   90.00
_cell.angle_beta   90.00
_cell.angle_gamma   90.00
#
_symmetry.space_group_name_H-M   'P 1'
#
loop_
_entity.id
_entity.type
_entity.pdbx_description
1 polymer ?
#
loop_
_entity_poly.entity_id
_entity_poly.type
_entity_poly.pdbx_seq_one_letter_code
_entity_poly.pdbx_strand_id
1 'polypeptide(L)'
;MSNPVERVEIITGRERRRRYSAAEKVRLVEETAQPGMTVSAVARLHGISPSLLFGWRRRMAEGGLEAVRADDDVVAASRVRELEAKVRDLERLLGRKTMEAEILREALDATRGKKPGLAAAVASSGRFPVKAVADTLGVARSNLVEQLKGRAHRRGPYQREGDDALLAEIRAITDARPTYGYRRVAALLNRVRRVAGEPPVNRKRVLRLMRRASLTLQPSTARRVIRAHEGKVVAPASNQRWASDGLAIPCWNGEVVHVAFAIDTHDREIMAWVATAGGGISGEMIRDMMLACVEGRFGDVRAPHPVQWLADNGSPYTAKDTVDFATALNLVACFTPVRSPESNGVCEAFVKTLKRDYARVNPRPDALTVLQQLPAWFEDYNVAHPHSGLRMLSPREFIASQSSTPVICPV
;
A
#
# COMPACT_ATOMS: atom_id res chain seq x y z
N MET A 1 24.49 29.83 -43.36
CA MET A 1 24.84 28.41 -43.18
C MET A 1 23.58 27.68 -42.76
N SER A 2 22.97 26.99 -43.73
CA SER A 2 21.67 26.33 -43.56
C SER A 2 21.85 24.95 -42.87
N ASN A 3 21.11 24.72 -41.80
CA ASN A 3 21.01 23.42 -41.16
C ASN A 3 20.37 22.39 -42.12
N PRO A 4 20.91 21.18 -42.25
CA PRO A 4 20.26 20.14 -43.02
C PRO A 4 19.00 19.62 -42.28
N VAL A 5 17.91 19.69 -43.01
CA VAL A 5 16.62 19.12 -42.57
C VAL A 5 16.78 17.59 -42.49
N GLU A 6 16.65 17.02 -41.33
CA GLU A 6 16.54 15.56 -41.11
C GLU A 6 15.29 15.03 -41.79
N ARG A 7 15.48 14.18 -42.79
CA ARG A 7 14.41 13.54 -43.55
C ARG A 7 13.88 12.39 -42.73
N VAL A 8 12.69 12.51 -42.17
CA VAL A 8 11.98 11.41 -41.54
C VAL A 8 11.28 10.58 -42.62
N GLU A 9 11.76 9.39 -42.86
CA GLU A 9 11.13 8.42 -43.76
C GLU A 9 10.08 7.62 -43.02
N ILE A 10 8.80 7.83 -43.32
CA ILE A 10 7.67 7.04 -42.74
C ILE A 10 7.49 5.82 -43.61
N ILE A 11 7.91 4.64 -43.11
CA ILE A 11 7.70 3.35 -43.78
C ILE A 11 6.26 2.86 -43.53
N THR A 12 5.39 3.04 -44.51
CA THR A 12 4.02 2.49 -44.53
C THR A 12 3.99 1.20 -45.34
N GLY A 13 4.42 0.09 -44.78
CA GLY A 13 4.31 -1.22 -45.41
C GLY A 13 4.50 -2.36 -44.42
N ARG A 14 3.71 -3.45 -44.56
CA ARG A 14 3.95 -4.73 -43.86
C ARG A 14 5.20 -5.38 -44.44
N GLU A 15 6.40 -5.04 -43.94
CA GLU A 15 7.60 -5.78 -44.29
C GLU A 15 7.52 -7.22 -43.72
N ARG A 16 7.74 -8.22 -44.58
CA ARG A 16 7.95 -9.61 -44.19
C ARG A 16 9.20 -9.65 -43.29
N ARG A 17 9.10 -10.24 -42.08
CA ARG A 17 10.23 -10.45 -41.17
C ARG A 17 11.40 -11.11 -41.93
N ARG A 18 12.48 -10.35 -42.13
CA ARG A 18 13.72 -10.85 -42.72
C ARG A 18 14.33 -11.89 -41.80
N ARG A 19 14.62 -13.09 -42.34
CA ARG A 19 15.30 -14.17 -41.61
C ARG A 19 16.79 -14.08 -41.87
N TYR A 20 17.59 -14.17 -40.81
CA TYR A 20 19.05 -14.15 -40.88
C TYR A 20 19.58 -15.53 -40.53
N SER A 21 20.55 -16.02 -41.34
CA SER A 21 21.27 -17.27 -41.03
C SER A 21 22.18 -17.10 -39.83
N ALA A 22 22.55 -18.21 -39.17
CA ALA A 22 23.45 -18.17 -38.03
C ALA A 22 24.81 -17.53 -38.39
N ALA A 23 25.34 -17.80 -39.57
CA ALA A 23 26.58 -17.22 -40.06
C ALA A 23 26.48 -15.69 -40.26
N GLU A 24 25.37 -15.21 -40.77
CA GLU A 24 25.12 -13.75 -40.91
C GLU A 24 25.02 -13.06 -39.57
N LYS A 25 24.32 -13.65 -38.60
CA LYS A 25 24.21 -13.10 -37.23
C LYS A 25 25.58 -12.97 -36.57
N VAL A 26 26.42 -14.01 -36.66
CA VAL A 26 27.77 -14.00 -36.10
C VAL A 26 28.63 -12.94 -36.75
N ARG A 27 28.65 -12.87 -38.09
CA ARG A 27 29.43 -11.87 -38.83
C ARG A 27 29.06 -10.45 -38.45
N LEU A 28 27.74 -10.17 -38.36
CA LEU A 28 27.24 -8.84 -37.99
C LEU A 28 27.59 -8.45 -36.55
N VAL A 29 27.64 -9.40 -35.63
CA VAL A 29 28.08 -9.16 -34.25
C VAL A 29 29.59 -8.90 -34.20
N GLU A 30 30.40 -9.67 -34.92
CA GLU A 30 31.86 -9.45 -35.03
C GLU A 30 32.21 -8.10 -35.64
N GLU A 31 31.43 -7.63 -36.63
CA GLU A 31 31.61 -6.32 -37.24
C GLU A 31 31.38 -5.19 -36.23
N THR A 32 30.53 -5.36 -35.24
CA THR A 32 30.35 -4.39 -34.14
C THR A 32 31.53 -4.29 -33.18
N ALA A 33 32.47 -5.24 -33.22
CA ALA A 33 33.67 -5.26 -32.39
C ALA A 33 34.86 -4.58 -33.04
N GLN A 34 34.78 -4.18 -34.32
CA GLN A 34 35.84 -3.51 -35.03
C GLN A 34 36.07 -2.07 -34.51
N PRO A 35 37.32 -1.59 -34.49
CA PRO A 35 37.63 -0.24 -34.04
C PRO A 35 36.85 0.85 -34.85
N GLY A 36 36.13 1.70 -34.11
CA GLY A 36 35.31 2.80 -34.70
C GLY A 36 33.91 2.40 -35.12
N MET A 37 33.52 1.13 -35.00
CA MET A 37 32.17 0.69 -35.33
C MET A 37 31.30 0.59 -34.08
N THR A 38 30.06 1.06 -34.17
CA THR A 38 29.06 0.95 -33.10
C THR A 38 27.91 0.05 -33.54
N VAL A 39 27.18 -0.53 -32.59
CA VAL A 39 25.98 -1.34 -32.89
C VAL A 39 25.02 -0.58 -33.81
N SER A 40 24.80 0.73 -33.54
CA SER A 40 23.93 1.58 -34.36
C SER A 40 24.48 1.87 -35.74
N ALA A 41 25.80 1.93 -35.90
CA ALA A 41 26.44 2.14 -37.19
C ALA A 41 26.33 0.92 -38.10
N VAL A 42 26.65 -0.30 -37.55
CA VAL A 42 26.51 -1.56 -38.27
C VAL A 42 25.05 -1.86 -38.60
N ALA A 43 24.13 -1.60 -37.65
CA ALA A 43 22.71 -1.78 -37.88
C ALA A 43 22.17 -0.91 -39.06
N ARG A 44 22.61 0.35 -39.14
CA ARG A 44 22.28 1.24 -40.27
C ARG A 44 22.89 0.77 -41.59
N LEU A 45 24.14 0.33 -41.58
CA LEU A 45 24.83 -0.18 -42.76
C LEU A 45 24.14 -1.34 -43.41
N HIS A 46 23.59 -2.24 -42.58
CA HIS A 46 22.95 -3.49 -43.06
C HIS A 46 21.41 -3.42 -43.05
N GLY A 47 20.80 -2.29 -42.72
CA GLY A 47 19.34 -2.11 -42.69
C GLY A 47 18.66 -2.97 -41.64
N ILE A 48 19.27 -3.11 -40.47
CA ILE A 48 18.80 -3.98 -39.36
C ILE A 48 18.40 -3.09 -38.17
N SER A 49 17.43 -3.53 -37.39
CA SER A 49 17.11 -2.85 -36.14
C SER A 49 18.28 -2.94 -35.15
N PRO A 50 18.75 -1.80 -34.58
CA PRO A 50 19.81 -1.82 -33.58
C PRO A 50 19.52 -2.72 -32.36
N SER A 51 18.25 -2.81 -31.96
CA SER A 51 17.81 -3.67 -30.85
C SER A 51 17.99 -5.16 -31.16
N LEU A 52 17.76 -5.58 -32.40
CA LEU A 52 17.94 -6.94 -32.83
C LEU A 52 19.43 -7.34 -32.81
N LEU A 53 20.29 -6.48 -33.34
CA LEU A 53 21.74 -6.69 -33.37
C LEU A 53 22.35 -6.67 -31.95
N PHE A 54 21.84 -5.79 -31.08
CA PHE A 54 22.20 -5.78 -29.66
C PHE A 54 21.82 -7.09 -28.97
N GLY A 55 20.64 -7.63 -29.27
CA GLY A 55 20.19 -8.91 -28.74
C GLY A 55 21.12 -10.07 -29.15
N TRP A 56 21.57 -10.11 -30.40
CA TRP A 56 22.56 -11.12 -30.86
C TRP A 56 23.92 -10.95 -30.20
N ARG A 57 24.39 -9.73 -30.04
CA ARG A 57 25.65 -9.43 -29.33
C ARG A 57 25.61 -9.88 -27.87
N ARG A 58 24.49 -9.65 -27.18
CA ARG A 58 24.29 -10.11 -25.81
C ARG A 58 24.33 -11.64 -25.72
N ARG A 59 23.60 -12.36 -26.59
CA ARG A 59 23.61 -13.82 -26.63
C ARG A 59 25.01 -14.37 -26.90
N MET A 60 25.77 -13.73 -27.79
CA MET A 60 27.16 -14.13 -28.09
C MET A 60 28.09 -13.95 -26.87
N ALA A 61 27.89 -12.86 -26.09
CA ALA A 61 28.66 -12.62 -24.87
C ALA A 61 28.30 -13.59 -23.74
N GLU A 62 27.01 -13.98 -23.63
CA GLU A 62 26.48 -14.84 -22.57
C GLU A 62 26.70 -16.34 -22.86
N GLY A 63 26.64 -16.77 -24.10
CA GLY A 63 26.65 -18.19 -24.49
C GLY A 63 27.59 -18.58 -25.65
N GLY A 64 28.39 -17.64 -26.12
CA GLY A 64 29.32 -17.88 -27.22
C GLY A 64 28.63 -18.10 -28.58
N LEU A 65 29.40 -18.61 -29.50
CA LEU A 65 29.00 -18.87 -30.90
C LEU A 65 27.79 -19.80 -31.04
N GLU A 66 27.63 -20.75 -30.15
CA GLU A 66 26.55 -21.75 -30.21
C GLU A 66 25.20 -21.15 -29.87
N ALA A 67 25.12 -20.24 -28.89
CA ALA A 67 23.87 -19.55 -28.52
C ALA A 67 23.36 -18.63 -29.66
N VAL A 68 24.24 -18.04 -30.44
CA VAL A 68 23.88 -17.24 -31.62
C VAL A 68 23.43 -18.10 -32.79
N ARG A 69 24.04 -19.29 -32.96
CA ARG A 69 23.69 -20.25 -34.00
C ARG A 69 22.35 -20.94 -33.76
N ALA A 70 22.10 -21.38 -32.53
CA ALA A 70 20.84 -22.04 -32.16
C ALA A 70 19.62 -21.13 -32.14
N ASP A 71 19.85 -19.82 -32.08
CA ASP A 71 18.82 -18.80 -31.82
C ASP A 71 18.07 -19.02 -30.48
N ASP A 72 18.67 -19.84 -29.62
CA ASP A 72 18.17 -20.15 -28.29
C ASP A 72 18.71 -19.17 -27.25
N ASP A 73 17.90 -18.90 -26.24
CA ASP A 73 18.37 -18.12 -25.09
C ASP A 73 19.27 -19.01 -24.23
N VAL A 74 20.48 -18.52 -23.94
CA VAL A 74 21.38 -19.17 -23.00
C VAL A 74 20.74 -19.11 -21.61
N VAL A 75 20.52 -20.28 -21.03
CA VAL A 75 19.96 -20.38 -19.68
C VAL A 75 21.09 -20.14 -18.68
N ALA A 76 21.07 -19.00 -18.01
CA ALA A 76 22.01 -18.70 -16.94
C ALA A 76 21.95 -19.78 -15.84
N ALA A 77 23.08 -20.11 -15.23
CA ALA A 77 23.16 -21.10 -14.12
C ALA A 77 22.22 -20.70 -12.94
N SER A 78 21.92 -19.42 -12.77
CA SER A 78 20.89 -18.91 -11.83
C SER A 78 19.49 -19.41 -12.18
N ARG A 79 19.15 -19.50 -13.46
CA ARG A 79 17.84 -20.00 -13.94
C ARG A 79 17.71 -21.50 -13.75
N VAL A 80 18.78 -22.25 -13.92
CA VAL A 80 18.79 -23.71 -13.63
C VAL A 80 18.51 -23.93 -12.14
N ARG A 81 19.19 -23.20 -11.25
CA ARG A 81 18.95 -23.29 -9.79
C ARG A 81 17.52 -22.90 -9.41
N GLU A 82 16.96 -21.90 -10.07
CA GLU A 82 15.56 -21.49 -9.87
C GLU A 82 14.59 -22.61 -10.27
N LEU A 83 14.84 -23.27 -11.42
CA LEU A 83 14.03 -24.38 -11.89
C LEU A 83 14.16 -25.60 -10.98
N GLU A 84 15.35 -25.92 -10.51
CA GLU A 84 15.56 -26.98 -9.52
C GLU A 84 14.87 -26.70 -8.18
N ALA A 85 14.88 -25.44 -7.72
CA ALA A 85 14.12 -25.04 -6.54
C ALA A 85 12.62 -25.22 -6.75
N LYS A 86 12.13 -24.85 -7.92
CA LYS A 86 10.73 -25.02 -8.32
C LYS A 86 10.31 -26.48 -8.42
N VAL A 87 11.19 -27.36 -8.92
CA VAL A 87 10.96 -28.82 -8.93
C VAL A 87 10.83 -29.34 -7.50
N ARG A 88 11.76 -29.00 -6.61
CA ARG A 88 11.68 -29.39 -5.19
C ARG A 88 10.39 -28.91 -4.51
N ASP A 89 9.94 -27.70 -4.84
CA ASP A 89 8.68 -27.18 -4.31
C ASP A 89 7.46 -27.91 -4.87
N LEU A 90 7.47 -28.27 -6.14
CA LEU A 90 6.43 -29.08 -6.78
C LEU A 90 6.37 -30.49 -6.20
N GLU A 91 7.50 -31.14 -5.94
CA GLU A 91 7.58 -32.45 -5.30
C GLU A 91 6.98 -32.41 -3.88
N ARG A 92 7.31 -31.36 -3.10
CA ARG A 92 6.70 -31.14 -1.77
C ARG A 92 5.20 -30.93 -1.86
N LEU A 93 4.74 -30.18 -2.88
CA LEU A 93 3.32 -29.93 -3.12
C LEU A 93 2.61 -31.22 -3.51
N LEU A 94 3.21 -32.05 -4.36
CA LEU A 94 2.70 -33.34 -4.77
C LEU A 94 2.54 -34.28 -3.56
N GLY A 95 3.59 -34.40 -2.73
CA GLY A 95 3.53 -35.21 -1.52
C GLY A 95 2.42 -34.78 -0.56
N ARG A 96 2.22 -33.47 -0.43
CA ARG A 96 1.12 -32.91 0.36
C ARG A 96 -0.25 -33.25 -0.24
N LYS A 97 -0.41 -33.11 -1.56
CA LYS A 97 -1.65 -33.43 -2.25
C LYS A 97 -1.99 -34.93 -2.22
N THR A 98 -1.00 -35.79 -2.28
CA THR A 98 -1.20 -37.23 -2.12
C THR A 98 -1.71 -37.55 -0.74
N MET A 99 -1.11 -36.98 0.31
CA MET A 99 -1.55 -37.15 1.70
C MET A 99 -2.99 -36.60 1.90
N GLU A 100 -3.32 -35.43 1.36
CA GLU A 100 -4.66 -34.86 1.39
C GLU A 100 -5.69 -35.84 0.75
N ALA A 101 -5.36 -36.44 -0.39
CA ALA A 101 -6.23 -37.37 -1.08
C ALA A 101 -6.45 -38.66 -0.26
N GLU A 102 -5.42 -39.17 0.42
CA GLU A 102 -5.53 -40.34 1.31
C GLU A 102 -6.40 -40.05 2.53
N ILE A 103 -6.22 -38.87 3.16
CA ILE A 103 -7.07 -38.42 4.28
C ILE A 103 -8.54 -38.31 3.85
N LEU A 104 -8.82 -37.76 2.66
CA LEU A 104 -10.17 -37.66 2.13
C LEU A 104 -10.79 -39.03 1.83
N ARG A 105 -10.01 -39.99 1.32
CA ARG A 105 -10.49 -41.36 1.13
C ARG A 105 -10.87 -42.03 2.45
N GLU A 106 -9.97 -41.96 3.45
CA GLU A 106 -10.26 -42.51 4.75
C GLU A 106 -11.47 -41.83 5.43
N ALA A 107 -11.62 -40.51 5.20
CA ALA A 107 -12.80 -39.77 5.65
C ALA A 107 -14.09 -40.20 4.94
N LEU A 108 -14.03 -40.52 3.65
CA LEU A 108 -15.19 -41.04 2.91
C LEU A 108 -15.60 -42.45 3.39
N ASP A 109 -14.63 -43.31 3.70
CA ASP A 109 -14.89 -44.65 4.23
C ASP A 109 -15.51 -44.60 5.62
N ALA A 110 -15.23 -43.56 6.41
CA ALA A 110 -15.83 -43.34 7.74
C ALA A 110 -17.20 -42.66 7.72
N THR A 111 -17.91 -42.70 6.59
CA THR A 111 -19.11 -41.89 6.29
C THR A 111 -20.31 -42.12 7.18
N ARG A 112 -20.46 -41.44 8.32
CA ARG A 112 -21.78 -41.06 8.92
C ARG A 112 -21.73 -39.90 9.92
N GLY A 113 -20.73 -39.03 9.92
CA GLY A 113 -20.57 -37.99 10.95
C GLY A 113 -20.42 -36.55 10.44
N LYS A 114 -20.69 -35.56 11.31
CA LYS A 114 -20.35 -34.14 11.04
C LYS A 114 -18.84 -33.98 10.90
N LYS A 115 -18.38 -33.09 10.00
CA LYS A 115 -16.95 -32.83 9.71
C LYS A 115 -15.99 -32.87 10.92
N PRO A 116 -16.30 -32.28 12.09
CA PRO A 116 -15.39 -32.35 13.24
C PRO A 116 -15.26 -33.76 13.84
N GLY A 117 -16.34 -34.54 13.87
CA GLY A 117 -16.33 -35.93 14.36
C GLY A 117 -15.54 -36.84 13.43
N LEU A 118 -15.67 -36.63 12.11
CA LEU A 118 -14.92 -37.33 11.09
C LEU A 118 -13.42 -37.04 11.20
N ALA A 119 -13.04 -35.74 11.35
CA ALA A 119 -11.67 -35.33 11.56
C ALA A 119 -11.05 -35.95 12.84
N ALA A 120 -11.85 -36.07 13.93
CA ALA A 120 -11.41 -36.71 15.13
C ALA A 120 -11.21 -38.24 14.94
N ALA A 121 -12.08 -38.91 14.19
CA ALA A 121 -11.95 -40.33 13.88
C ALA A 121 -10.67 -40.60 13.06
N VAL A 122 -10.45 -39.83 11.97
CA VAL A 122 -9.24 -39.98 11.15
C VAL A 122 -7.99 -39.65 11.96
N ALA A 123 -7.98 -38.60 12.76
CA ALA A 123 -6.83 -38.22 13.58
C ALA A 123 -6.56 -39.25 14.73
N SER A 124 -7.56 -39.90 15.23
CA SER A 124 -7.44 -40.96 16.27
C SER A 124 -6.82 -42.24 15.73
N SER A 125 -6.84 -42.48 14.40
CA SER A 125 -6.17 -43.62 13.77
C SER A 125 -4.64 -43.56 13.92
N GLY A 126 -4.09 -42.37 14.17
CA GLY A 126 -2.65 -42.15 14.30
C GLY A 126 -1.86 -42.24 13.00
N ARG A 127 -2.52 -42.53 11.87
CA ARG A 127 -1.86 -42.68 10.55
C ARG A 127 -1.38 -41.35 9.95
N PHE A 128 -2.07 -40.28 10.27
CA PHE A 128 -1.79 -38.96 9.71
C PHE A 128 -1.49 -37.93 10.79
N PRO A 129 -0.58 -36.96 10.52
CA PRO A 129 -0.35 -35.84 11.44
C PRO A 129 -1.64 -35.02 11.65
N VAL A 130 -1.95 -34.69 12.89
CA VAL A 130 -3.17 -33.92 13.26
C VAL A 130 -3.29 -32.61 12.47
N LYS A 131 -2.14 -31.99 12.13
CA LYS A 131 -2.12 -30.78 11.30
C LYS A 131 -2.62 -31.07 9.88
N ALA A 132 -2.16 -32.17 9.26
CA ALA A 132 -2.56 -32.51 7.90
C ALA A 132 -4.06 -32.85 7.84
N VAL A 133 -4.58 -33.59 8.81
CA VAL A 133 -6.02 -33.89 8.92
C VAL A 133 -6.85 -32.60 9.08
N ALA A 134 -6.40 -31.69 9.95
CA ALA A 134 -7.09 -30.41 10.17
C ALA A 134 -7.13 -29.53 8.93
N ASP A 135 -5.99 -29.41 8.23
CA ASP A 135 -5.87 -28.61 7.02
C ASP A 135 -6.72 -29.21 5.88
N THR A 136 -6.64 -30.54 5.66
CA THR A 136 -7.37 -31.24 4.59
C THR A 136 -8.89 -31.19 4.76
N LEU A 137 -9.38 -31.40 5.98
CA LEU A 137 -10.83 -31.42 6.25
C LEU A 137 -11.41 -30.03 6.59
N GLY A 138 -10.57 -29.00 6.59
CA GLY A 138 -10.99 -27.61 6.84
C GLY A 138 -11.51 -27.38 8.27
N VAL A 139 -10.94 -28.09 9.28
CA VAL A 139 -11.27 -27.93 10.68
C VAL A 139 -10.16 -27.21 11.44
N ALA A 140 -10.51 -26.40 12.43
CA ALA A 140 -9.51 -25.73 13.25
C ALA A 140 -8.69 -26.78 14.04
N ARG A 141 -7.36 -26.78 13.88
CA ARG A 141 -6.44 -27.70 14.57
C ARG A 141 -6.61 -27.68 16.09
N SER A 142 -6.82 -26.48 16.68
CA SER A 142 -7.06 -26.33 18.11
C SER A 142 -8.31 -27.11 18.56
N ASN A 143 -9.41 -27.02 17.79
CA ASN A 143 -10.65 -27.74 18.09
C ASN A 143 -10.45 -29.24 17.97
N LEU A 144 -9.70 -29.71 16.98
CA LEU A 144 -9.41 -31.11 16.78
C LEU A 144 -8.56 -31.67 17.95
N VAL A 145 -7.51 -30.95 18.35
CA VAL A 145 -6.66 -31.32 19.50
C VAL A 145 -7.47 -31.36 20.81
N GLU A 146 -8.37 -30.38 21.01
CA GLU A 146 -9.24 -30.38 22.20
C GLU A 146 -10.23 -31.54 22.19
N GLN A 147 -10.79 -31.89 21.03
CA GLN A 147 -11.66 -33.09 20.89
C GLN A 147 -10.90 -34.38 21.18
N LEU A 148 -9.69 -34.54 20.67
CA LEU A 148 -8.84 -35.71 20.94
C LEU A 148 -8.44 -35.82 22.42
N LYS A 149 -8.31 -34.69 23.11
CA LYS A 149 -8.06 -34.61 24.56
C LYS A 149 -9.32 -34.78 25.42
N GLY A 150 -10.50 -35.03 24.82
CA GLY A 150 -11.76 -35.19 25.53
C GLY A 150 -12.26 -33.93 26.24
N ARG A 151 -11.72 -32.77 25.93
CA ARG A 151 -12.15 -31.48 26.52
C ARG A 151 -13.40 -30.99 25.80
N ALA A 152 -14.55 -31.06 26.51
CA ALA A 152 -15.80 -30.50 26.02
C ALA A 152 -15.65 -28.97 25.80
N HIS A 153 -15.87 -28.49 24.56
CA HIS A 153 -16.00 -27.07 24.33
C HIS A 153 -17.15 -26.49 25.14
N ARG A 154 -16.88 -25.50 25.96
CA ARG A 154 -17.94 -24.71 26.60
C ARG A 154 -18.78 -24.03 25.51
N ARG A 155 -19.86 -24.65 25.08
CA ARG A 155 -20.84 -24.07 24.16
C ARG A 155 -21.79 -23.19 24.99
N GLY A 156 -21.55 -21.88 24.93
CA GLY A 156 -22.45 -20.88 25.52
C GLY A 156 -22.01 -19.48 25.16
N PRO A 157 -22.88 -18.49 25.25
CA PRO A 157 -22.48 -17.11 25.08
C PRO A 157 -21.45 -16.77 26.16
N TYR A 158 -20.21 -16.61 25.77
CA TYR A 158 -19.12 -16.19 26.66
C TYR A 158 -19.43 -14.79 27.19
N GLN A 159 -19.88 -14.70 28.43
CA GLN A 159 -20.01 -13.44 29.17
C GLN A 159 -18.87 -13.35 30.20
N ARG A 160 -18.32 -12.19 30.31
CA ARG A 160 -17.28 -11.85 31.29
C ARG A 160 -17.83 -10.76 32.19
N GLU A 161 -17.57 -10.87 33.47
CA GLU A 161 -17.87 -9.81 34.44
C GLU A 161 -17.34 -8.44 33.93
N GLY A 162 -18.15 -7.40 34.09
CA GLY A 162 -17.86 -6.06 33.56
C GLY A 162 -18.09 -5.86 32.04
N ASP A 163 -18.72 -6.85 31.34
CA ASP A 163 -19.04 -6.69 29.93
C ASP A 163 -20.11 -5.61 29.67
N ASP A 164 -21.05 -5.42 30.60
CA ASP A 164 -22.14 -4.46 30.41
C ASP A 164 -21.67 -3.01 30.65
N ALA A 165 -20.80 -2.76 31.65
CA ALA A 165 -20.16 -1.48 31.85
C ALA A 165 -19.27 -1.13 30.64
N LEU A 166 -18.46 -2.08 30.17
CA LEU A 166 -17.63 -1.90 28.98
C LEU A 166 -18.45 -1.66 27.71
N LEU A 167 -19.62 -2.24 27.59
CA LEU A 167 -20.53 -1.99 26.45
C LEU A 167 -21.06 -0.56 26.48
N ALA A 168 -21.33 0.03 27.64
CA ALA A 168 -21.73 1.42 27.76
C ALA A 168 -20.62 2.38 27.29
N GLU A 169 -19.36 2.11 27.68
CA GLU A 169 -18.19 2.88 27.18
C GLU A 169 -18.05 2.76 25.65
N ILE A 170 -18.21 1.54 25.11
CA ILE A 170 -18.16 1.28 23.66
C ILE A 170 -19.28 2.05 22.93
N ARG A 171 -20.49 2.08 23.48
CA ARG A 171 -21.63 2.83 22.90
C ARG A 171 -21.34 4.32 22.83
N ALA A 172 -20.87 4.91 23.92
CA ALA A 172 -20.51 6.34 23.93
C ALA A 172 -19.50 6.69 22.82
N ILE A 173 -18.50 5.81 22.57
CA ILE A 173 -17.54 6.00 21.48
C ILE A 173 -18.21 5.83 20.10
N THR A 174 -19.05 4.82 19.92
CA THR A 174 -19.71 4.56 18.63
C THR A 174 -20.74 5.63 18.27
N ASP A 175 -21.44 6.19 19.25
CA ASP A 175 -22.40 7.28 19.06
C ASP A 175 -21.67 8.58 18.64
N ALA A 176 -20.55 8.89 19.28
CA ALA A 176 -19.69 10.02 18.88
C ALA A 176 -18.95 9.78 17.55
N ARG A 177 -18.67 8.53 17.17
CA ARG A 177 -17.87 8.14 16.02
C ARG A 177 -18.52 6.98 15.24
N PRO A 178 -19.64 7.25 14.54
CA PRO A 178 -20.44 6.17 13.92
C PRO A 178 -19.75 5.43 12.78
N THR A 179 -18.68 5.98 12.24
CA THR A 179 -17.88 5.37 11.16
C THR A 179 -16.71 4.51 11.64
N TYR A 180 -16.51 4.41 12.99
CA TYR A 180 -15.37 3.70 13.53
C TYR A 180 -15.64 2.20 13.69
N GLY A 181 -14.79 1.38 13.07
CA GLY A 181 -14.80 -0.07 13.31
C GLY A 181 -14.11 -0.43 14.63
N TYR A 182 -14.34 -1.65 15.09
CA TYR A 182 -13.90 -2.16 16.40
C TYR A 182 -12.43 -1.88 16.76
N ARG A 183 -11.52 -1.78 15.74
CA ARG A 183 -10.09 -1.52 16.00
C ARG A 183 -9.86 -0.09 16.50
N ARG A 184 -10.53 0.89 15.89
CA ARG A 184 -10.46 2.30 16.29
C ARG A 184 -11.21 2.52 17.60
N VAL A 185 -12.38 1.91 17.76
CA VAL A 185 -13.13 1.93 19.04
C VAL A 185 -12.27 1.38 20.17
N ALA A 186 -11.60 0.24 19.97
CA ALA A 186 -10.70 -0.33 20.98
C ALA A 186 -9.47 0.58 21.27
N ALA A 187 -8.97 1.31 20.27
CA ALA A 187 -7.89 2.24 20.48
C ALA A 187 -8.29 3.44 21.34
N LEU A 188 -9.42 4.07 21.03
CA LEU A 188 -9.96 5.18 21.82
C LEU A 188 -10.33 4.75 23.25
N LEU A 189 -11.00 3.62 23.39
CA LEU A 189 -11.33 3.04 24.68
C LEU A 189 -10.08 2.85 25.55
N ASN A 190 -9.05 2.23 24.99
CA ASN A 190 -7.80 1.97 25.73
C ASN A 190 -7.00 3.25 26.00
N ARG A 191 -7.21 4.31 25.22
CA ARG A 191 -6.63 5.63 25.50
C ARG A 191 -7.24 6.24 26.76
N VAL A 192 -8.56 6.26 26.85
CA VAL A 192 -9.28 6.76 28.03
C VAL A 192 -8.91 5.92 29.28
N ARG A 193 -8.94 4.59 29.16
CA ARG A 193 -8.59 3.68 30.26
C ARG A 193 -7.15 3.84 30.74
N ARG A 194 -6.20 4.11 29.83
CA ARG A 194 -4.81 4.38 30.20
C ARG A 194 -4.68 5.63 31.06
N VAL A 195 -5.41 6.70 30.71
CA VAL A 195 -5.43 7.94 31.50
C VAL A 195 -6.05 7.69 32.89
N ALA A 196 -7.08 6.83 32.97
CA ALA A 196 -7.71 6.43 34.22
C ALA A 196 -6.91 5.37 35.03
N GLY A 197 -5.75 4.93 34.53
CA GLY A 197 -4.94 3.89 35.21
C GLY A 197 -5.55 2.48 35.14
N GLU A 198 -6.54 2.26 34.25
CA GLU A 198 -7.24 1.00 34.11
C GLU A 198 -6.54 0.06 33.10
N PRO A 199 -6.68 -1.27 33.26
CA PRO A 199 -6.05 -2.23 32.38
C PRO A 199 -6.65 -2.17 30.97
N PRO A 200 -5.80 -2.37 29.91
CA PRO A 200 -6.26 -2.31 28.53
C PRO A 200 -7.20 -3.46 28.17
N VAL A 201 -8.18 -3.18 27.35
CA VAL A 201 -9.16 -4.15 26.84
C VAL A 201 -8.69 -4.71 25.50
N ASN A 202 -8.72 -6.06 25.40
CA ASN A 202 -8.37 -6.73 24.15
C ASN A 202 -9.39 -6.40 23.04
N ARG A 203 -8.90 -6.05 21.87
CA ARG A 203 -9.71 -5.72 20.69
C ARG A 203 -10.71 -6.83 20.29
N LYS A 204 -10.40 -8.12 20.59
CA LYS A 204 -11.33 -9.22 20.33
C LYS A 204 -12.53 -9.17 21.28
N ARG A 205 -12.35 -8.72 22.54
CA ARG A 205 -13.44 -8.50 23.50
C ARG A 205 -14.35 -7.36 23.00
N VAL A 206 -13.76 -6.24 22.55
CA VAL A 206 -14.51 -5.12 21.97
C VAL A 206 -15.32 -5.57 20.74
N LEU A 207 -14.72 -6.31 19.80
CA LEU A 207 -15.43 -6.86 18.64
C LEU A 207 -16.60 -7.75 19.03
N ARG A 208 -16.42 -8.62 20.03
CA ARG A 208 -17.48 -9.51 20.52
C ARG A 208 -18.65 -8.71 21.06
N LEU A 209 -18.38 -7.69 21.88
CA LEU A 209 -19.41 -6.84 22.47
C LEU A 209 -20.14 -6.01 21.40
N MET A 210 -19.39 -5.42 20.46
CA MET A 210 -19.97 -4.68 19.33
C MET A 210 -20.87 -5.57 18.46
N ARG A 211 -20.47 -6.83 18.21
CA ARG A 211 -21.32 -7.80 17.50
C ARG A 211 -22.58 -8.14 18.26
N ARG A 212 -22.49 -8.39 19.56
CA ARG A 212 -23.65 -8.68 20.43
C ARG A 212 -24.66 -7.52 20.44
N ALA A 213 -24.16 -6.28 20.39
CA ALA A 213 -24.96 -5.08 20.41
C ALA A 213 -25.33 -4.52 19.02
N SER A 214 -25.00 -5.23 17.93
CA SER A 214 -25.25 -4.80 16.53
C SER A 214 -24.59 -3.46 16.17
N LEU A 215 -23.46 -3.11 16.81
CA LEU A 215 -22.70 -1.89 16.59
C LEU A 215 -21.58 -2.04 15.53
N THR A 216 -21.51 -3.18 14.84
CA THR A 216 -20.48 -3.40 13.82
C THR A 216 -20.89 -2.76 12.50
N LEU A 217 -19.92 -2.13 11.82
CA LEU A 217 -20.12 -1.64 10.47
C LEU A 217 -20.45 -2.78 9.50
N GLN A 218 -21.29 -2.49 8.52
CA GLN A 218 -21.57 -3.43 7.43
C GLN A 218 -20.27 -3.73 6.66
N PRO A 219 -20.01 -5.00 6.31
CA PRO A 219 -18.86 -5.34 5.49
C PRO A 219 -18.95 -4.64 4.12
N SER A 220 -17.86 -4.07 3.65
CA SER A 220 -17.81 -3.59 2.26
C SER A 220 -17.87 -4.79 1.32
N THR A 221 -18.84 -4.81 0.40
CA THR A 221 -18.96 -5.81 -0.66
C THR A 221 -18.04 -5.52 -1.84
N ALA A 222 -17.39 -4.35 -1.85
CA ALA A 222 -16.44 -4.00 -2.89
C ALA A 222 -15.25 -4.96 -2.92
N ARG A 223 -15.11 -5.69 -4.01
CA ARG A 223 -13.97 -6.58 -4.24
C ARG A 223 -12.72 -5.73 -4.33
N ARG A 224 -11.77 -5.92 -3.41
CA ARG A 224 -10.46 -5.27 -3.51
C ARG A 224 -9.76 -5.81 -4.76
N VAL A 225 -9.58 -4.96 -5.75
CA VAL A 225 -8.66 -5.24 -6.84
C VAL A 225 -7.25 -5.16 -6.25
N ILE A 226 -6.56 -6.29 -6.21
CA ILE A 226 -5.14 -6.33 -5.83
C ILE A 226 -4.40 -5.76 -7.04
N ARG A 227 -3.96 -4.52 -6.92
CA ARG A 227 -3.05 -3.91 -7.90
C ARG A 227 -1.63 -4.32 -7.52
N ALA A 228 -0.84 -4.70 -8.52
CA ALA A 228 0.59 -4.92 -8.33
C ALA A 228 1.23 -3.55 -8.06
N HIS A 229 1.94 -3.42 -6.93
CA HIS A 229 2.67 -2.22 -6.58
C HIS A 229 4.16 -2.47 -6.78
N GLU A 230 4.80 -1.63 -7.54
CA GLU A 230 6.27 -1.58 -7.64
C GLU A 230 6.83 -0.80 -6.43
N GLY A 231 6.83 -1.45 -5.28
CA GLY A 231 7.41 -0.89 -4.07
C GLY A 231 6.51 0.14 -3.35
N LYS A 232 6.91 0.47 -2.15
CA LYS A 232 6.29 1.52 -1.31
C LYS A 232 7.40 2.48 -0.90
N VAL A 233 7.31 3.72 -1.30
CA VAL A 233 8.21 4.76 -0.80
C VAL A 233 7.79 5.10 0.63
N VAL A 234 8.65 4.80 1.58
CA VAL A 234 8.44 5.10 3.00
C VAL A 234 9.47 6.14 3.41
N ALA A 235 9.01 7.30 3.89
CA ALA A 235 9.90 8.24 4.56
C ALA A 235 10.30 7.65 5.92
N PRO A 236 11.60 7.45 6.21
CA PRO A 236 12.04 6.82 7.46
C PRO A 236 11.86 7.71 8.70
N ALA A 237 11.77 9.03 8.52
CA ALA A 237 11.58 9.99 9.59
C ALA A 237 10.63 11.13 9.19
N SER A 238 10.10 11.85 10.18
CA SER A 238 9.34 13.08 9.97
C SER A 238 10.19 14.14 9.27
N ASN A 239 9.53 15.04 8.56
CA ASN A 239 10.15 16.17 7.86
C ASN A 239 11.14 15.81 6.74
N GLN A 240 11.06 14.60 6.20
CA GLN A 240 11.80 14.19 4.99
C GLN A 240 10.97 14.33 3.72
N ARG A 241 9.70 14.00 3.80
CA ARG A 241 8.76 14.12 2.68
C ARG A 241 7.39 14.53 3.17
N TRP A 242 6.95 15.65 2.69
CA TRP A 242 5.59 16.14 2.81
C TRP A 242 4.83 15.88 1.53
N ALA A 243 3.55 15.59 1.63
CA ALA A 243 2.70 15.39 0.48
C ALA A 243 1.50 16.37 0.57
N SER A 244 1.12 16.92 -0.58
CA SER A 244 -0.01 17.82 -0.70
C SER A 244 -0.98 17.33 -1.76
N ASP A 245 -2.26 17.57 -1.54
CA ASP A 245 -3.34 17.21 -2.46
C ASP A 245 -4.54 18.12 -2.21
N GLY A 246 -5.46 18.15 -3.16
CA GLY A 246 -6.69 18.89 -3.09
C GLY A 246 -7.91 18.00 -2.99
N LEU A 247 -8.97 18.50 -2.36
CA LEU A 247 -10.27 17.83 -2.36
C LEU A 247 -11.41 18.84 -2.44
N ALA A 248 -12.55 18.39 -2.95
CA ALA A 248 -13.79 19.14 -2.97
C ALA A 248 -14.79 18.51 -2.00
N ILE A 249 -15.50 19.38 -1.25
CA ILE A 249 -16.58 19.03 -0.33
C ILE A 249 -17.84 19.70 -0.84
N PRO A 250 -18.76 18.96 -1.48
CA PRO A 250 -20.03 19.53 -1.94
C PRO A 250 -20.98 19.78 -0.76
N CYS A 251 -21.61 20.93 -0.75
CA CYS A 251 -22.64 21.34 0.21
C CYS A 251 -24.04 21.00 -0.31
N TRP A 252 -25.04 21.00 0.59
CA TRP A 252 -26.42 20.66 0.23
C TRP A 252 -27.11 21.71 -0.63
N ASN A 253 -26.69 22.98 -0.53
CA ASN A 253 -27.17 24.09 -1.36
C ASN A 253 -26.52 24.15 -2.75
N GLY A 254 -25.62 23.21 -3.09
CA GLY A 254 -24.92 23.16 -4.37
C GLY A 254 -23.56 23.88 -4.38
N GLU A 255 -23.21 24.62 -3.35
CA GLU A 255 -21.86 25.19 -3.19
C GLU A 255 -20.81 24.07 -3.01
N VAL A 256 -19.56 24.39 -3.32
CA VAL A 256 -18.44 23.46 -3.16
C VAL A 256 -17.32 24.17 -2.42
N VAL A 257 -16.86 23.57 -1.32
CA VAL A 257 -15.65 24.00 -0.64
C VAL A 257 -14.47 23.22 -1.19
N HIS A 258 -13.50 23.95 -1.74
CA HIS A 258 -12.23 23.41 -2.17
C HIS A 258 -11.22 23.53 -1.04
N VAL A 259 -10.52 22.44 -0.75
CA VAL A 259 -9.54 22.36 0.34
C VAL A 259 -8.24 21.81 -0.24
N ALA A 260 -7.11 22.46 0.04
CA ALA A 260 -5.79 21.86 -0.11
C ALA A 260 -5.16 21.67 1.26
N PHE A 261 -4.37 20.63 1.41
CA PHE A 261 -3.72 20.29 2.68
C PHE A 261 -2.31 19.75 2.44
N ALA A 262 -1.47 19.86 3.45
CA ALA A 262 -0.14 19.27 3.48
C ALA A 262 -0.02 18.29 4.65
N ILE A 263 0.47 17.09 4.36
CA ILE A 263 0.61 15.99 5.30
C ILE A 263 2.05 15.45 5.31
N ASP A 264 2.61 15.24 6.47
CA ASP A 264 3.88 14.51 6.58
C ASP A 264 3.65 13.02 6.28
N THR A 265 4.45 12.45 5.38
CA THR A 265 4.24 11.07 4.92
C THR A 265 4.70 10.02 5.95
N HIS A 266 5.48 10.40 6.97
CA HIS A 266 5.91 9.54 8.05
C HIS A 266 4.92 9.53 9.22
N ASP A 267 4.71 10.69 9.85
CA ASP A 267 3.91 10.82 11.06
C ASP A 267 2.42 11.10 10.81
N ARG A 268 2.04 11.38 9.55
CA ARG A 268 0.64 11.59 9.12
C ARG A 268 0.00 12.85 9.68
N GLU A 269 0.74 13.76 10.29
CA GLU A 269 0.18 15.02 10.74
C GLU A 269 -0.17 15.91 9.56
N ILE A 270 -1.37 16.50 9.60
CA ILE A 270 -1.72 17.60 8.71
C ILE A 270 -1.11 18.86 9.31
N MET A 271 -0.09 19.39 8.62
CA MET A 271 0.69 20.52 9.11
C MET A 271 0.02 21.85 8.82
N ALA A 272 -0.52 21.98 7.61
CA ALA A 272 -1.28 23.14 7.20
C ALA A 272 -2.35 22.75 6.18
N TRP A 273 -3.35 23.61 6.03
CA TRP A 273 -4.40 23.49 5.04
C TRP A 273 -4.95 24.88 4.67
N VAL A 274 -5.49 24.98 3.48
CA VAL A 274 -6.19 26.16 2.97
C VAL A 274 -7.52 25.75 2.38
N ALA A 275 -8.52 26.60 2.46
CA ALA A 275 -9.84 26.30 1.93
C ALA A 275 -10.52 27.56 1.35
N THR A 276 -11.35 27.35 0.32
CA THR A 276 -12.11 28.43 -0.31
C THR A 276 -13.51 27.95 -0.72
N ALA A 277 -14.50 28.85 -0.67
CA ALA A 277 -15.81 28.65 -1.23
C ALA A 277 -15.82 29.17 -2.68
N GLY A 278 -15.95 28.27 -3.67
CA GLY A 278 -15.89 28.64 -5.09
C GLY A 278 -14.46 28.81 -5.60
N GLY A 279 -14.30 29.11 -6.87
CA GLY A 279 -13.04 29.51 -7.55
C GLY A 279 -11.87 28.53 -7.59
N GLY A 280 -11.83 27.53 -6.75
CA GLY A 280 -10.71 26.59 -6.65
C GLY A 280 -9.50 27.14 -5.87
N ILE A 281 -8.49 26.31 -5.69
CA ILE A 281 -7.25 26.65 -4.96
C ILE A 281 -6.29 27.39 -5.89
N SER A 282 -5.79 28.55 -5.47
CA SER A 282 -4.81 29.34 -6.22
C SER A 282 -3.37 28.94 -5.87
N GLY A 283 -2.41 29.31 -6.75
CA GLY A 283 -0.98 29.13 -6.47
C GLY A 283 -0.51 29.93 -5.26
N GLU A 284 -1.09 31.10 -5.00
CA GLU A 284 -0.82 31.90 -3.80
C GLU A 284 -1.20 31.14 -2.52
N MET A 285 -2.41 30.58 -2.47
CA MET A 285 -2.86 29.76 -1.33
C MET A 285 -1.93 28.56 -1.08
N ILE A 286 -1.38 27.95 -2.15
CA ILE A 286 -0.40 26.86 -2.01
C ILE A 286 0.90 27.38 -1.41
N ARG A 287 1.39 28.54 -1.83
CA ARG A 287 2.61 29.15 -1.28
C ARG A 287 2.43 29.51 0.21
N ASP A 288 1.30 30.10 0.57
CA ASP A 288 0.97 30.39 1.98
C ASP A 288 0.94 29.11 2.83
N MET A 289 0.36 28.03 2.28
CA MET A 289 0.35 26.73 2.97
C MET A 289 1.74 26.14 3.10
N MET A 290 2.62 26.27 2.10
CA MET A 290 4.02 25.84 2.18
C MET A 290 4.78 26.56 3.30
N LEU A 291 4.63 27.90 3.36
CA LEU A 291 5.25 28.73 4.41
C LEU A 291 4.73 28.31 5.78
N ALA A 292 3.42 28.19 5.96
CA ALA A 292 2.82 27.76 7.22
C ALA A 292 3.32 26.37 7.68
N CYS A 293 3.59 25.44 6.76
CA CYS A 293 4.19 24.15 7.08
C CYS A 293 5.61 24.31 7.62
N VAL A 294 6.44 25.14 6.99
CA VAL A 294 7.83 25.36 7.38
C VAL A 294 7.89 26.06 8.73
N GLU A 295 7.13 27.15 8.91
CA GLU A 295 7.03 27.87 10.18
C GLU A 295 6.53 26.98 11.32
N GLY A 296 5.46 26.21 11.08
CA GLY A 296 4.87 25.33 12.09
C GLY A 296 5.79 24.18 12.50
N ARG A 297 6.63 23.67 11.61
CA ARG A 297 7.53 22.55 11.88
C ARG A 297 8.91 22.95 12.39
N PHE A 298 9.42 24.09 11.96
CA PHE A 298 10.80 24.50 12.24
C PHE A 298 10.91 25.81 13.02
N GLY A 299 9.82 26.59 13.11
CA GLY A 299 9.84 27.90 13.76
C GLY A 299 10.64 28.95 12.98
N ASP A 300 10.91 28.72 11.70
CA ASP A 300 11.68 29.57 10.79
C ASP A 300 10.97 29.65 9.45
N VAL A 301 11.32 30.62 8.63
CA VAL A 301 10.80 30.80 7.27
C VAL A 301 11.45 29.87 6.25
N ARG A 302 12.48 29.10 6.63
CA ARG A 302 13.19 28.18 5.78
C ARG A 302 13.49 26.87 6.51
N ALA A 303 13.24 25.73 5.85
CA ALA A 303 13.57 24.43 6.39
C ALA A 303 15.10 24.27 6.56
N PRO A 304 15.58 23.72 7.69
CA PRO A 304 17.01 23.56 7.99
C PRO A 304 17.70 22.54 7.09
N HIS A 305 16.94 21.66 6.47
CA HIS A 305 17.39 20.65 5.52
C HIS A 305 16.39 20.54 4.36
N PRO A 306 16.78 20.02 3.21
CA PRO A 306 15.86 19.81 2.09
C PRO A 306 14.73 18.87 2.48
N VAL A 307 13.48 19.29 2.26
CA VAL A 307 12.27 18.48 2.45
C VAL A 307 11.59 18.27 1.12
N GLN A 308 11.29 17.03 0.76
CA GLN A 308 10.57 16.72 -0.47
C GLN A 308 9.10 17.17 -0.33
N TRP A 309 8.64 17.98 -1.28
CA TRP A 309 7.25 18.40 -1.40
C TRP A 309 6.61 17.64 -2.55
N LEU A 310 5.86 16.58 -2.24
CA LEU A 310 5.18 15.75 -3.22
C LEU A 310 3.78 16.30 -3.49
N ALA A 311 3.49 16.61 -4.75
CA ALA A 311 2.17 17.04 -5.19
C ALA A 311 1.77 16.35 -6.50
N ASP A 312 0.51 16.48 -6.88
CA ASP A 312 0.06 16.12 -8.22
C ASP A 312 0.54 17.16 -9.26
N ASN A 313 0.23 16.91 -10.55
CA ASN A 313 0.57 17.82 -11.63
C ASN A 313 -0.45 18.96 -11.81
N GLY A 314 -1.19 19.32 -10.76
CA GLY A 314 -2.13 20.43 -10.80
C GLY A 314 -1.46 21.78 -11.06
N SER A 315 -2.10 22.64 -11.84
CA SER A 315 -1.53 23.96 -12.23
C SER A 315 -1.09 24.83 -11.04
N PRO A 316 -1.76 24.86 -9.86
CA PRO A 316 -1.29 25.64 -8.72
C PRO A 316 0.05 25.17 -8.15
N TYR A 317 0.37 23.87 -8.30
CA TYR A 317 1.61 23.28 -7.80
C TYR A 317 2.77 23.37 -8.81
N THR A 318 2.46 23.26 -10.12
CA THR A 318 3.47 23.25 -11.18
C THR A 318 3.83 24.65 -11.69
N ALA A 319 3.11 25.70 -11.28
CA ALA A 319 3.41 27.09 -11.63
C ALA A 319 4.83 27.45 -11.22
N LYS A 320 5.56 28.12 -12.09
CA LYS A 320 6.97 28.53 -11.88
C LYS A 320 7.14 29.25 -10.54
N ASP A 321 6.28 30.24 -10.25
CA ASP A 321 6.34 31.00 -9.01
C ASP A 321 6.20 30.11 -7.76
N THR A 322 5.40 29.04 -7.84
CA THR A 322 5.22 28.09 -6.73
C THR A 322 6.46 27.22 -6.55
N VAL A 323 7.07 26.77 -7.64
CA VAL A 323 8.29 25.96 -7.61
C VAL A 323 9.48 26.80 -7.11
N ASP A 324 9.60 28.03 -7.59
CA ASP A 324 10.65 28.97 -7.15
C ASP A 324 10.49 29.29 -5.64
N PHE A 325 9.27 29.53 -5.20
CA PHE A 325 8.95 29.75 -3.78
C PHE A 325 9.25 28.53 -2.91
N ALA A 326 8.88 27.32 -3.34
CA ALA A 326 9.24 26.09 -2.65
C ALA A 326 10.76 25.97 -2.46
N THR A 327 11.53 26.28 -3.50
CA THR A 327 13.00 26.26 -3.47
C THR A 327 13.56 27.27 -2.46
N ALA A 328 12.97 28.46 -2.38
CA ALA A 328 13.36 29.48 -1.40
C ALA A 328 13.15 29.00 0.05
N LEU A 329 12.08 28.22 0.31
CA LEU A 329 11.79 27.60 1.60
C LEU A 329 12.63 26.35 1.89
N ASN A 330 13.54 25.93 1.00
CA ASN A 330 14.29 24.66 1.02
C ASN A 330 13.39 23.41 0.87
N LEU A 331 12.27 23.56 0.14
CA LEU A 331 11.39 22.47 -0.26
C LEU A 331 11.76 22.00 -1.66
N VAL A 332 11.95 20.70 -1.85
CA VAL A 332 12.27 20.10 -3.14
C VAL A 332 10.97 19.64 -3.79
N ALA A 333 10.51 20.36 -4.80
CA ALA A 333 9.28 20.01 -5.53
C ALA A 333 9.43 18.65 -6.21
N CYS A 334 8.51 17.75 -5.91
CA CYS A 334 8.41 16.42 -6.48
C CYS A 334 6.99 16.23 -7.00
N PHE A 335 6.86 15.77 -8.25
CA PHE A 335 5.55 15.55 -8.86
C PHE A 335 5.30 14.08 -9.09
N THR A 336 4.04 13.67 -8.93
CA THR A 336 3.65 12.28 -9.21
C THR A 336 3.82 11.99 -10.71
N PRO A 337 4.35 10.79 -11.09
CA PRO A 337 4.42 10.40 -12.49
C PRO A 337 3.04 10.41 -13.13
N VAL A 338 2.96 10.80 -14.40
CA VAL A 338 1.71 10.77 -15.17
C VAL A 338 1.13 9.36 -15.15
N ARG A 339 -0.14 9.21 -14.73
CA ARG A 339 -0.87 7.93 -14.57
C ARG A 339 -0.39 7.01 -13.43
N SER A 340 0.30 7.51 -12.43
CA SER A 340 0.64 6.75 -11.22
C SER A 340 -0.02 7.36 -9.97
N PRO A 341 -1.33 7.19 -9.77
CA PRO A 341 -2.04 7.73 -8.60
C PRO A 341 -1.53 7.12 -7.28
N GLU A 342 -0.83 6.01 -7.35
CA GLU A 342 -0.29 5.28 -6.21
C GLU A 342 0.85 6.02 -5.49
N SER A 343 1.49 6.96 -6.17
CA SER A 343 2.58 7.77 -5.62
C SER A 343 2.12 8.67 -4.47
N ASN A 344 0.84 9.04 -4.40
CA ASN A 344 0.25 9.88 -3.35
C ASN A 344 -0.75 9.15 -2.44
N GLY A 345 -0.52 7.84 -2.21
CA GLY A 345 -1.42 6.98 -1.43
C GLY A 345 -1.69 7.47 0.01
N VAL A 346 -0.82 8.32 0.56
CA VAL A 346 -1.01 8.95 1.88
C VAL A 346 -2.12 9.98 1.83
N CYS A 347 -2.05 10.90 0.87
CA CYS A 347 -3.08 11.91 0.65
C CYS A 347 -4.42 11.27 0.31
N GLU A 348 -4.44 10.27 -0.58
CA GLU A 348 -5.67 9.53 -0.89
C GLU A 348 -6.32 8.89 0.33
N ALA A 349 -5.51 8.28 1.21
CA ALA A 349 -6.01 7.67 2.45
C ALA A 349 -6.57 8.73 3.39
N PHE A 350 -5.95 9.89 3.48
CA PHE A 350 -6.45 11.02 4.25
C PHE A 350 -7.76 11.56 3.66
N VAL A 351 -7.82 11.85 2.36
CA VAL A 351 -9.04 12.31 1.68
C VAL A 351 -10.22 11.34 1.91
N LYS A 352 -9.97 10.04 1.79
CA LYS A 352 -10.98 9.00 2.09
C LYS A 352 -11.44 9.06 3.55
N THR A 353 -10.52 9.32 4.47
CA THR A 353 -10.81 9.45 5.91
C THR A 353 -11.61 10.71 6.19
N LEU A 354 -11.17 11.88 5.69
CA LEU A 354 -11.86 13.16 5.87
C LEU A 354 -13.29 13.10 5.33
N LYS A 355 -13.46 12.58 4.12
CA LYS A 355 -14.80 12.44 3.51
C LYS A 355 -15.71 11.48 4.29
N ARG A 356 -15.18 10.34 4.78
CA ARG A 356 -15.96 9.33 5.49
C ARG A 356 -16.27 9.71 6.92
N ASP A 357 -15.26 10.15 7.68
CA ASP A 357 -15.33 10.26 9.15
C ASP A 357 -15.74 11.68 9.61
N TYR A 358 -15.63 12.67 8.72
CA TYR A 358 -15.97 14.07 9.03
C TYR A 358 -17.04 14.63 8.09
N ALA A 359 -16.75 14.77 6.79
CA ALA A 359 -17.66 15.44 5.89
C ALA A 359 -19.03 14.75 5.73
N ARG A 360 -19.11 13.42 5.78
CA ARG A 360 -20.37 12.67 5.63
C ARG A 360 -21.20 12.62 6.90
N VAL A 361 -20.60 12.77 8.06
CA VAL A 361 -21.28 12.66 9.36
C VAL A 361 -21.68 14.03 9.94
N ASN A 362 -21.12 15.11 9.41
CA ASN A 362 -21.43 16.45 9.85
C ASN A 362 -22.37 17.17 8.86
N PRO A 363 -23.19 18.13 9.32
CA PRO A 363 -24.06 18.93 8.45
C PRO A 363 -23.23 19.81 7.52
N ARG A 364 -23.69 19.93 6.27
CA ARG A 364 -23.04 20.72 5.21
C ARG A 364 -24.08 21.55 4.44
N PRO A 365 -24.88 22.39 5.12
CA PRO A 365 -25.93 23.14 4.45
C PRO A 365 -25.38 24.12 3.40
N ASP A 366 -24.26 24.75 3.71
CA ASP A 366 -23.58 25.77 2.89
C ASP A 366 -22.05 25.73 3.09
N ALA A 367 -21.35 26.50 2.29
CA ALA A 367 -19.89 26.56 2.32
C ALA A 367 -19.37 27.20 3.62
N LEU A 368 -20.06 28.21 4.15
CA LEU A 368 -19.65 28.88 5.38
C LEU A 368 -19.64 27.92 6.57
N THR A 369 -20.68 27.11 6.71
CA THR A 369 -20.77 26.09 7.76
C THR A 369 -19.64 25.07 7.65
N VAL A 370 -19.29 24.62 6.42
CA VAL A 370 -18.18 23.70 6.21
C VAL A 370 -16.85 24.36 6.58
N LEU A 371 -16.61 25.59 6.14
CA LEU A 371 -15.38 26.34 6.47
C LEU A 371 -15.19 26.50 7.97
N GLN A 372 -16.26 26.76 8.72
CA GLN A 372 -16.22 26.88 10.18
C GLN A 372 -15.91 25.55 10.88
N GLN A 373 -16.27 24.41 10.29
CA GLN A 373 -16.01 23.08 10.85
C GLN A 373 -14.62 22.54 10.54
N LEU A 374 -13.99 22.97 9.44
CA LEU A 374 -12.69 22.44 9.00
C LEU A 374 -11.60 22.50 10.07
N PRO A 375 -11.40 23.60 10.82
CA PRO A 375 -10.36 23.64 11.87
C PRO A 375 -10.53 22.52 12.89
N ALA A 376 -11.76 22.28 13.34
CA ALA A 376 -12.04 21.21 14.31
C ALA A 376 -11.82 19.81 13.72
N TRP A 377 -12.13 19.61 12.43
CA TRP A 377 -11.89 18.32 11.77
C TRP A 377 -10.41 17.99 11.64
N PHE A 378 -9.60 18.97 11.24
CA PHE A 378 -8.15 18.79 11.12
C PHE A 378 -7.48 18.60 12.48
N GLU A 379 -7.92 19.37 13.48
CA GLU A 379 -7.41 19.22 14.84
C GLU A 379 -7.75 17.84 15.42
N ASP A 380 -9.00 17.39 15.28
CA ASP A 380 -9.43 16.07 15.71
C ASP A 380 -8.65 14.95 14.99
N TYR A 381 -8.39 15.13 13.69
CA TYR A 381 -7.57 14.18 12.94
C TYR A 381 -6.15 14.09 13.51
N ASN A 382 -5.53 15.22 13.81
CA ASN A 382 -4.16 15.25 14.34
C ASN A 382 -4.07 14.74 15.78
N VAL A 383 -5.05 15.06 16.63
CA VAL A 383 -5.00 14.76 18.07
C VAL A 383 -5.68 13.44 18.43
N ALA A 384 -6.81 13.13 17.81
CA ALA A 384 -7.67 12.05 18.28
C ALA A 384 -7.78 10.84 17.34
N HIS A 385 -7.67 11.02 16.00
CA HIS A 385 -7.96 9.96 15.04
C HIS A 385 -6.93 8.82 15.10
N PRO A 386 -7.35 7.55 15.36
CA PRO A 386 -6.42 6.43 15.43
C PRO A 386 -5.99 5.93 14.05
N HIS A 387 -4.70 5.90 13.78
CA HIS A 387 -4.10 5.44 12.52
C HIS A 387 -3.53 4.03 12.61
N SER A 388 -3.94 3.14 11.72
CA SER A 388 -3.39 1.79 11.67
C SER A 388 -1.89 1.77 11.35
N GLY A 389 -1.42 2.68 10.52
CA GLY A 389 0.00 2.84 10.20
C GLY A 389 0.85 3.39 11.35
N LEU A 390 0.22 4.05 12.31
CA LEU A 390 0.87 4.62 13.51
C LEU A 390 0.54 3.78 14.78
N ARG A 391 0.35 2.49 14.65
CA ARG A 391 0.00 1.57 15.77
C ARG A 391 -1.26 1.98 16.53
N MET A 392 -2.24 2.57 15.84
CA MET A 392 -3.47 3.13 16.40
C MET A 392 -3.28 4.38 17.27
N LEU A 393 -2.13 5.02 17.22
CA LEU A 393 -1.93 6.36 17.76
C LEU A 393 -2.47 7.41 16.79
N SER A 394 -2.79 8.60 17.32
CA SER A 394 -2.99 9.78 16.48
C SER A 394 -1.64 10.34 16.00
N PRO A 395 -1.59 11.19 14.97
CA PRO A 395 -0.35 11.81 14.53
C PRO A 395 0.45 12.45 15.64
N ARG A 396 -0.16 13.31 16.47
CA ARG A 396 0.53 13.98 17.58
C ARG A 396 0.95 13.04 18.70
N GLU A 397 0.15 12.02 19.01
CA GLU A 397 0.59 10.99 19.96
C GLU A 397 1.81 10.22 19.42
N PHE A 398 1.82 9.93 18.12
CA PHE A 398 2.96 9.26 17.51
C PHE A 398 4.22 10.13 17.59
N ILE A 399 4.16 11.40 17.22
CA ILE A 399 5.27 12.34 17.31
C ILE A 399 5.78 12.41 18.75
N ALA A 400 4.89 12.60 19.73
CA ALA A 400 5.26 12.65 21.15
C ALA A 400 5.94 11.36 21.63
N SER A 401 5.48 10.19 21.14
CA SER A 401 6.08 8.90 21.48
C SER A 401 7.50 8.72 20.92
N GLN A 402 7.80 9.33 19.78
CA GLN A 402 9.14 9.30 19.18
C GLN A 402 10.12 10.22 19.94
N SER A 403 9.65 11.39 20.37
CA SER A 403 10.45 12.35 21.14
C SER A 403 10.80 11.85 22.56
N SER A 404 10.00 10.92 23.10
CA SER A 404 10.18 10.35 24.43
C SER A 404 11.11 9.13 24.47
N THR A 405 11.55 8.62 23.31
CA THR A 405 12.47 7.48 23.25
C THR A 405 13.90 8.01 23.32
N PRO A 406 14.68 7.73 24.38
CA PRO A 406 16.07 8.12 24.42
C PRO A 406 16.82 7.46 23.27
N VAL A 407 17.58 8.25 22.51
CA VAL A 407 18.50 7.76 21.50
C VAL A 407 19.55 6.91 22.22
N ILE A 408 19.37 5.58 22.21
CA ILE A 408 20.45 4.66 22.59
C ILE A 408 21.44 4.71 21.43
N CYS A 409 22.47 5.53 21.54
CA CYS A 409 23.62 5.43 20.66
C CYS A 409 24.20 4.01 20.81
N PRO A 410 24.35 3.23 19.75
CA PRO A 410 25.14 2.03 19.82
C PRO A 410 26.60 2.45 20.08
N VAL A 411 27.17 1.94 21.18
CA VAL A 411 28.58 2.01 21.51
C VAL A 411 29.38 1.13 20.59
#